data_52fe53e5d3d739a594461cd43591630d
#
_entry.id   52fe53e5d3d739a594461cd43591630d
#
_cell.length_a   1.000
_cell.length_b   1.000
_cell.length_c   1.000
_cell.angle_alpha   90.00
_cell.angle_beta   90.00
_cell.angle_gamma   90.00
#
_symmetry.space_group_name_H-M   'P 1'
#
loop_
_entity.id
_entity.type
_entity.pdbx_description
1 polymer ?
#
loop_
_entity_poly.entity_id
_entity_poly.type
_entity_poly.pdbx_seq_one_letter_code
_entity_poly.pdbx_strand_id
1 'polypeptide(L)'
;SLDDIKGKTVAVQLGSTAEEILANADFANDITTTPLEDNVTALQQLELGFSDAVFMDSVVANYLITSEGKDFVILPEGLEKEEYAIGFRKGDQALRDEVQNTLSELKADGTLGEISTKWFGSDITTVK
;
A
#
# COMPACT_ATOMS: atom_id res chain seq x y z
N SER A 1 1.76 12.78 -11.86
CA SER A 1 3.06 12.86 -11.17
C SER A 1 2.90 13.46 -9.79
N LEU A 2 3.87 13.25 -8.91
CA LEU A 2 3.88 13.86 -7.57
C LEU A 2 3.91 15.40 -7.62
N ASP A 3 4.45 16.00 -8.66
CA ASP A 3 4.41 17.45 -8.84
C ASP A 3 2.99 18.01 -9.06
N ASP A 4 2.09 17.20 -9.60
CA ASP A 4 0.72 17.62 -9.90
C ASP A 4 -0.19 17.67 -8.65
N ILE A 5 0.26 17.12 -7.50
CA ILE A 5 -0.49 17.17 -6.25
C ILE A 5 -0.25 18.46 -5.45
N LYS A 6 0.70 19.31 -5.83
CA LYS A 6 0.95 20.60 -5.18
C LYS A 6 -0.28 21.49 -5.27
N GLY A 7 -0.66 22.10 -4.15
CA GLY A 7 -1.88 22.89 -4.02
C GLY A 7 -3.18 22.08 -3.92
N LYS A 8 -3.08 20.75 -3.84
CA LYS A 8 -4.21 19.82 -3.82
C LYS A 8 -4.54 19.31 -2.42
N THR A 9 -5.73 18.74 -2.28
CA THR A 9 -6.18 18.05 -1.06
C THR A 9 -5.88 16.57 -1.18
N VAL A 10 -5.09 16.04 -0.25
CA VAL A 10 -4.68 14.62 -0.20
C VAL A 10 -5.27 13.95 1.03
N ALA A 11 -6.12 12.96 0.83
CA ALA A 11 -6.66 12.14 1.92
C ALA A 11 -5.66 11.05 2.32
N VAL A 12 -5.64 10.71 3.60
CA VAL A 12 -4.76 9.68 4.17
C VAL A 12 -5.43 9.02 5.38
N GLN A 13 -5.09 7.77 5.68
CA GLN A 13 -5.60 7.13 6.89
C GLN A 13 -4.89 7.69 8.13
N LEU A 14 -5.68 8.16 9.11
CA LEU A 14 -5.20 8.67 10.39
C LEU A 14 -4.40 7.61 11.16
N GLY A 15 -3.24 7.99 11.70
CA GLY A 15 -2.38 7.12 12.51
C GLY A 15 -1.67 6.01 11.73
N SER A 16 -1.67 6.08 10.39
CA SER A 16 -0.95 5.14 9.53
C SER A 16 0.50 5.58 9.26
N THR A 17 1.34 4.63 8.82
CA THR A 17 2.68 4.93 8.29
C THR A 17 2.59 5.90 7.11
N ALA A 18 1.55 5.78 6.28
CA ALA A 18 1.32 6.68 5.16
C ALA A 18 1.13 8.13 5.62
N GLU A 19 0.41 8.38 6.71
CA GLU A 19 0.27 9.75 7.26
C GLU A 19 1.63 10.31 7.70
N GLU A 20 2.45 9.50 8.37
CA GLU A 20 3.79 9.90 8.82
C GLU A 20 4.72 10.20 7.63
N ILE A 21 4.74 9.33 6.63
CA ILE A 21 5.52 9.52 5.40
C ILE A 21 5.11 10.80 4.68
N LEU A 22 3.79 11.02 4.51
CA LEU A 22 3.27 12.20 3.84
C LEU A 22 3.61 13.49 4.58
N ALA A 23 3.54 13.47 5.91
CA ALA A 23 3.89 14.62 6.76
C ALA A 23 5.38 14.99 6.70
N ASN A 24 6.26 14.03 6.38
CA ASN A 24 7.70 14.23 6.25
C ASN A 24 8.16 14.42 4.79
N ALA A 25 7.27 14.38 3.82
CA ALA A 25 7.60 14.58 2.40
C ALA A 25 8.06 16.03 2.13
N ASP A 26 8.98 16.20 1.20
CA ASP A 26 9.51 17.53 0.82
C ASP A 26 8.42 18.53 0.40
N PHE A 27 7.30 18.03 -0.14
CA PHE A 27 6.14 18.81 -0.57
C PHE A 27 5.00 18.86 0.46
N ALA A 28 5.20 18.37 1.69
CA ALA A 28 4.14 18.31 2.71
C ALA A 28 3.48 19.68 2.98
N ASN A 29 4.25 20.76 2.87
CA ASN A 29 3.75 22.13 3.04
C ASN A 29 3.01 22.69 1.81
N ASP A 30 3.10 22.01 0.67
CA ASP A 30 2.49 22.42 -0.60
C ASP A 30 1.12 21.76 -0.82
N ILE A 31 0.67 20.89 0.08
CA ILE A 31 -0.60 20.16 0.00
C ILE A 31 -1.48 20.44 1.21
N THR A 32 -2.77 20.14 1.09
CA THR A 32 -3.70 20.07 2.24
C THR A 32 -3.95 18.61 2.58
N THR A 33 -3.47 18.13 3.72
CA THR A 33 -3.71 16.75 4.16
C THR A 33 -5.03 16.64 4.90
N THR A 34 -5.84 15.63 4.56
CA THR A 34 -7.10 15.28 5.23
C THR A 34 -7.00 13.88 5.83
N PRO A 35 -6.74 13.76 7.14
CA PRO A 35 -6.73 12.47 7.82
C PRO A 35 -8.16 11.91 7.95
N LEU A 36 -8.36 10.63 7.65
CA LEU A 36 -9.63 9.92 7.71
C LEU A 36 -9.48 8.61 8.48
N GLU A 37 -10.60 8.06 8.94
CA GLU A 37 -10.60 6.87 9.80
C GLU A 37 -10.00 5.63 9.13
N ASP A 38 -10.28 5.44 7.83
CA ASP A 38 -9.82 4.30 7.06
C ASP A 38 -9.61 4.62 5.57
N ASN A 39 -8.96 3.69 4.86
CA ASN A 39 -8.64 3.82 3.44
C ASN A 39 -9.88 3.75 2.52
N VAL A 40 -10.94 3.05 2.93
CA VAL A 40 -12.19 2.97 2.15
C VAL A 40 -12.86 4.35 2.14
N THR A 41 -12.95 4.98 3.31
CA THR A 41 -13.46 6.34 3.45
C THR A 41 -12.61 7.34 2.66
N ALA A 42 -11.28 7.17 2.65
CA ALA A 42 -10.38 8.03 1.86
C ALA A 42 -10.66 7.92 0.34
N LEU A 43 -10.84 6.71 -0.18
CA LEU A 43 -11.21 6.50 -1.58
C LEU A 43 -12.61 7.02 -1.91
N GLN A 44 -13.57 6.93 -0.99
CA GLN A 44 -14.89 7.56 -1.18
C GLN A 44 -14.80 9.08 -1.26
N GLN A 45 -13.94 9.73 -0.46
CA GLN A 45 -13.72 11.18 -0.54
C GLN A 45 -13.13 11.57 -1.91
N LEU A 46 -12.22 10.76 -2.46
CA LEU A 46 -11.69 10.96 -3.80
C LEU A 46 -12.79 10.81 -4.87
N GLU A 47 -13.62 9.77 -4.78
CA GLU A 47 -14.71 9.51 -5.73
C GLU A 47 -15.76 10.64 -5.74
N LEU A 48 -16.04 11.22 -4.57
CA LEU A 48 -16.97 12.32 -4.41
C LEU A 48 -16.37 13.70 -4.74
N GLY A 49 -15.07 13.77 -5.01
CA GLY A 49 -14.37 15.03 -5.32
C GLY A 49 -14.09 15.93 -4.13
N PHE A 50 -14.17 15.40 -2.89
CA PHE A 50 -13.76 16.11 -1.66
C PHE A 50 -12.25 16.08 -1.44
N SER A 51 -11.56 15.13 -2.05
CA SER A 51 -10.10 15.08 -2.13
C SER A 51 -9.66 14.93 -3.58
N ASP A 52 -8.51 15.46 -3.92
CA ASP A 52 -7.92 15.37 -5.26
C ASP A 52 -7.09 14.09 -5.43
N ALA A 53 -6.55 13.56 -4.32
CA ALA A 53 -5.75 12.35 -4.28
C ALA A 53 -5.91 11.63 -2.93
N VAL A 54 -5.49 10.37 -2.90
CA VAL A 54 -5.33 9.56 -1.67
C VAL A 54 -3.91 9.05 -1.61
N PHE A 55 -3.27 9.19 -0.47
CA PHE A 55 -1.98 8.57 -0.19
C PHE A 55 -2.17 7.37 0.73
N MET A 56 -1.81 6.19 0.27
CA MET A 56 -1.99 4.92 0.97
C MET A 56 -0.98 3.89 0.50
N ASP A 57 -0.92 2.77 1.20
CA ASP A 57 -0.16 1.60 0.78
C ASP A 57 -0.62 1.08 -0.59
N SER A 58 0.33 0.80 -1.48
CA SER A 58 0.03 0.40 -2.86
C SER A 58 -0.64 -0.97 -2.97
N VAL A 59 -0.38 -1.87 -2.03
CA VAL A 59 -1.02 -3.20 -1.98
C VAL A 59 -2.50 -3.05 -1.66
N VAL A 60 -2.81 -2.22 -0.66
CA VAL A 60 -4.19 -1.90 -0.27
C VAL A 60 -4.92 -1.16 -1.40
N ALA A 61 -4.26 -0.17 -2.01
CA ALA A 61 -4.82 0.58 -3.14
C ALA A 61 -5.18 -0.34 -4.31
N ASN A 62 -4.26 -1.19 -4.77
CA ASN A 62 -4.50 -2.15 -5.85
C ASN A 62 -5.66 -3.09 -5.54
N TYR A 63 -5.71 -3.62 -4.31
CA TYR A 63 -6.79 -4.51 -3.89
C TYR A 63 -8.15 -3.80 -3.94
N LEU A 64 -8.30 -2.64 -3.30
CA LEU A 64 -9.57 -1.91 -3.23
C LEU A 64 -10.04 -1.46 -4.61
N ILE A 65 -9.15 -0.92 -5.43
CA ILE A 65 -9.48 -0.46 -6.79
C ILE A 65 -9.94 -1.65 -7.64
N THR A 66 -9.21 -2.77 -7.60
CA THR A 66 -9.54 -3.96 -8.41
C THR A 66 -10.82 -4.64 -7.92
N SER A 67 -10.99 -4.82 -6.60
CA SER A 67 -12.13 -5.53 -6.03
C SER A 67 -13.45 -4.77 -6.17
N GLU A 68 -13.40 -3.44 -6.15
CA GLU A 68 -14.57 -2.58 -6.27
C GLU A 68 -14.80 -2.05 -7.69
N GLY A 69 -13.89 -2.35 -8.63
CA GLY A 69 -13.97 -1.89 -10.02
C GLY A 69 -13.93 -0.38 -10.16
N LYS A 70 -13.16 0.30 -9.29
CA LYS A 70 -13.03 1.76 -9.30
C LYS A 70 -12.13 2.24 -10.44
N ASP A 71 -12.52 3.36 -11.07
CA ASP A 71 -11.75 3.99 -12.15
C ASP A 71 -10.76 5.02 -11.59
N PHE A 72 -9.80 4.53 -10.78
CA PHE A 72 -8.72 5.34 -10.24
C PHE A 72 -7.39 4.99 -10.88
N VAL A 73 -6.50 5.98 -10.96
CA VAL A 73 -5.13 5.82 -11.46
C VAL A 73 -4.17 5.82 -10.29
N ILE A 74 -3.34 4.78 -10.20
CA ILE A 74 -2.23 4.73 -9.27
C ILE A 74 -1.02 5.37 -9.95
N LEU A 75 -0.44 6.40 -9.32
CA LEU A 75 0.78 7.03 -9.83
C LEU A 75 1.95 6.04 -9.73
N PRO A 76 2.86 6.01 -10.72
CA PRO A 76 4.02 5.13 -10.69
C PRO A 76 5.06 5.55 -9.64
N GLU A 77 5.02 6.80 -9.20
CA GLU A 77 5.93 7.31 -8.18
C GLU A 77 5.42 6.95 -6.79
N GLY A 78 6.26 6.31 -5.99
CA GLY A 78 6.05 6.08 -4.56
C GLY A 78 7.00 6.94 -3.72
N LEU A 79 6.60 7.29 -2.50
CA LEU A 79 7.46 8.05 -1.58
C LEU A 79 8.47 7.15 -0.90
N GLU A 80 8.02 6.02 -0.37
CA GLU A 80 8.85 5.02 0.30
C GLU A 80 8.46 3.61 -0.13
N LYS A 81 9.39 2.67 0.09
CA LYS A 81 9.13 1.24 -0.10
C LYS A 81 8.97 0.60 1.27
N GLU A 82 7.86 -0.08 1.46
CA GLU A 82 7.59 -0.89 2.64
C GLU A 82 7.68 -2.38 2.32
N GLU A 83 8.06 -3.17 3.31
CA GLU A 83 8.05 -4.64 3.23
C GLU A 83 7.10 -5.20 4.29
N TYR A 84 6.22 -6.11 3.87
CA TYR A 84 5.39 -6.88 4.78
C TYR A 84 6.17 -8.08 5.31
N ALA A 85 6.02 -8.36 6.59
CA ALA A 85 6.68 -9.47 7.24
C ALA A 85 5.71 -10.26 8.12
N ILE A 86 6.00 -11.55 8.31
CA ILE A 86 5.28 -12.40 9.25
C ILE A 86 6.01 -12.38 10.59
N GLY A 87 5.35 -11.86 11.63
CA GLY A 87 5.88 -11.86 12.99
C GLY A 87 5.65 -13.19 13.71
N PHE A 88 6.67 -13.70 14.40
CA PHE A 88 6.59 -14.91 15.22
C PHE A 88 6.88 -14.56 16.70
N ARG A 89 6.30 -15.35 17.62
CA ARG A 89 6.62 -15.23 19.03
C ARG A 89 8.09 -15.55 19.27
N LYS A 90 8.73 -14.80 20.16
CA LYS A 90 10.12 -15.07 20.56
C LYS A 90 10.23 -16.51 21.09
N GLY A 91 11.14 -17.30 20.50
CA GLY A 91 11.36 -18.71 20.81
C GLY A 91 10.72 -19.70 19.81
N ASP A 92 9.79 -19.29 18.96
CA ASP A 92 9.16 -20.14 17.96
C ASP A 92 10.02 -20.24 16.67
N GLN A 93 11.34 -20.39 16.85
CA GLN A 93 12.31 -20.41 15.74
C GLN A 93 12.04 -21.54 14.74
N ALA A 94 11.67 -22.73 15.22
CA ALA A 94 11.41 -23.89 14.37
C ALA A 94 10.20 -23.63 13.44
N LEU A 95 9.13 -23.05 13.97
CA LEU A 95 7.96 -22.67 13.16
C LEU A 95 8.30 -21.60 12.14
N ARG A 96 9.06 -20.56 12.55
CA ARG A 96 9.51 -19.51 11.65
C ARG A 96 10.32 -20.05 10.50
N ASP A 97 11.26 -20.96 10.79
CA ASP A 97 12.14 -21.56 9.79
C ASP A 97 11.35 -22.44 8.81
N GLU A 98 10.38 -23.20 9.29
CA GLU A 98 9.52 -24.03 8.44
C GLU A 98 8.62 -23.16 7.52
N VAL A 99 8.03 -22.12 8.04
CA VAL A 99 7.24 -21.15 7.23
C VAL A 99 8.14 -20.48 6.19
N GLN A 100 9.34 -20.02 6.57
CA GLN A 100 10.28 -19.38 5.63
C GLN A 100 10.70 -20.34 4.51
N ASN A 101 11.02 -21.58 4.84
CA ASN A 101 11.40 -22.60 3.85
C ASN A 101 10.26 -22.88 2.88
N THR A 102 9.04 -23.06 3.39
CA THR A 102 7.84 -23.27 2.57
C THR A 102 7.58 -22.09 1.64
N LEU A 103 7.69 -20.85 2.14
CA LEU A 103 7.54 -19.65 1.30
C LEU A 103 8.60 -19.59 0.19
N SER A 104 9.85 -19.97 0.51
CA SER A 104 10.92 -20.03 -0.49
C SER A 104 10.67 -21.11 -1.57
N GLU A 105 10.13 -22.26 -1.20
CA GLU A 105 9.70 -23.30 -2.14
C GLU A 105 8.56 -22.82 -3.04
N LEU A 106 7.53 -22.19 -2.46
CA LEU A 106 6.41 -21.62 -3.20
C LEU A 106 6.82 -20.44 -4.11
N LYS A 107 7.87 -19.71 -3.75
CA LYS A 107 8.47 -18.70 -4.63
C LYS A 107 9.19 -19.34 -5.79
N ALA A 108 9.95 -20.40 -5.53
CA ALA A 108 10.75 -21.10 -6.54
C ALA A 108 9.88 -21.83 -7.59
N ASP A 109 8.73 -22.36 -7.18
CA ASP A 109 7.79 -23.06 -8.09
C ASP A 109 6.81 -22.10 -8.80
N GLY A 110 6.84 -20.80 -8.46
CA GLY A 110 6.00 -19.75 -9.08
C GLY A 110 4.65 -19.52 -8.40
N THR A 111 4.26 -20.37 -7.43
CA THR A 111 2.95 -20.28 -6.76
C THR A 111 2.73 -18.91 -6.09
N LEU A 112 3.75 -18.35 -5.41
CA LEU A 112 3.64 -17.03 -4.80
C LEU A 112 3.41 -15.93 -5.84
N GLY A 113 4.09 -16.00 -6.99
CA GLY A 113 3.91 -15.04 -8.07
C GLY A 113 2.49 -15.09 -8.67
N GLU A 114 1.94 -16.29 -8.83
CA GLU A 114 0.55 -16.47 -9.30
C GLU A 114 -0.46 -15.92 -8.31
N ILE A 115 -0.31 -16.21 -7.01
CA ILE A 115 -1.18 -15.67 -5.96
C ILE A 115 -1.08 -14.15 -5.91
N SER A 116 0.14 -13.61 -5.92
CA SER A 116 0.37 -12.17 -5.90
C SER A 116 -0.28 -11.48 -7.09
N THR A 117 -0.08 -12.02 -8.29
CA THR A 117 -0.69 -11.48 -9.52
C THR A 117 -2.22 -11.52 -9.48
N LYS A 118 -2.79 -12.61 -8.94
CA LYS A 118 -4.24 -12.75 -8.78
C LYS A 118 -4.85 -11.66 -7.89
N TRP A 119 -4.18 -11.31 -6.79
CA TRP A 119 -4.75 -10.39 -5.79
C TRP A 119 -4.33 -8.93 -5.98
N PHE A 120 -3.16 -8.69 -6.57
CA PHE A 120 -2.55 -7.36 -6.66
C PHE A 120 -2.25 -6.91 -8.10
N GLY A 121 -2.59 -7.74 -9.10
CA GLY A 121 -2.36 -7.44 -10.51
C GLY A 121 -0.91 -7.66 -10.98
N SER A 122 0.03 -7.92 -10.08
CA SER A 122 1.44 -8.16 -10.38
C SER A 122 2.12 -9.00 -9.29
N ASP A 123 3.27 -9.60 -9.61
CA ASP A 123 4.10 -10.26 -8.58
C ASP A 123 4.90 -9.21 -7.79
N ILE A 124 4.48 -8.95 -6.56
CA ILE A 124 5.13 -8.04 -5.61
C ILE A 124 5.89 -8.78 -4.51
N THR A 125 6.09 -10.12 -4.63
CA THR A 125 6.73 -10.93 -3.59
C THR A 125 8.23 -10.73 -3.54
N THR A 126 8.78 -10.52 -2.32
CA THR A 126 10.20 -10.29 -2.04
C THR A 126 10.85 -11.43 -1.26
N VAL A 127 10.17 -12.59 -1.13
CA VAL A 127 10.69 -13.79 -0.44
C VAL A 127 11.98 -14.26 -1.10
N LYS A 128 13.01 -14.50 -0.27
CA LYS A 128 14.34 -14.99 -0.68
C LYS A 128 14.47 -16.46 -0.37
#